data_c119cb5e50935cfa1367250e7fa02b01
#
_entry.id   c119cb5e50935cfa1367250e7fa02b01
#
_cell.length_a   1.000
_cell.length_b   1.000
_cell.length_c   1.000
_cell.angle_alpha   90.00
_cell.angle_beta   90.00
_cell.angle_gamma   90.00
#
_symmetry.space_group_name_H-M   'P 1'
#
loop_
_entity.id
_entity.type
_entity.pdbx_description
1 polymer ?
#
loop_
_entity_poly.entity_id
_entity_poly.type
_entity_poly.pdbx_seq_one_letter_code
_entity_poly.pdbx_strand_id
1 'polypeptide(L)'
;MPRRLSPLVVLLAVLLASCGQAATSPTASQPTTGAAQGGDVQPVFAFSEAVAGKNRIAIGLVRNNTPLNDPTAKVHLRFFNLDEANPQIKFETDAAYYGQGLPAAFYVAYPTFDKAGNWGVEILTQLPGQAEPSVSKQRLEVKERSNVPIVGQPAIATKTLTVKDVPDVAQLSSGTQVDPAMYQVSLDQALTNGKPTALLFATPAFCRTATCGPSLDVMQGLQKQYGDKVNFIHSEVYKFPFDQSVQFQ
;
A
#
# COMPACT_ATOMS: atom_id res chain seq x y z
N MET A 1 -17.58 44.38 72.46
CA MET A 1 -17.99 43.57 71.35
C MET A 1 -17.62 44.34 70.08
N PRO A 2 -16.53 44.10 69.37
CA PRO A 2 -16.32 44.68 68.09
C PRO A 2 -16.22 43.61 67.00
N ARG A 3 -16.91 43.88 65.91
CA ARG A 3 -16.97 43.19 64.63
C ARG A 3 -15.64 43.36 63.89
N ARG A 4 -15.00 42.26 63.46
CA ARG A 4 -13.82 42.32 62.59
C ARG A 4 -14.20 41.95 61.14
N LEU A 5 -13.95 42.90 60.23
CA LEU A 5 -14.07 42.75 58.80
C LEU A 5 -12.88 41.86 58.28
N SER A 6 -13.20 40.88 57.44
CA SER A 6 -12.21 40.14 56.66
C SER A 6 -11.90 40.84 55.33
N PRO A 7 -10.66 40.93 54.90
CA PRO A 7 -10.32 41.47 53.58
C PRO A 7 -10.47 40.41 52.48
N LEU A 8 -11.08 40.84 51.40
CA LEU A 8 -11.24 40.13 50.14
C LEU A 8 -9.88 40.00 49.44
N VAL A 9 -9.39 38.79 49.27
CA VAL A 9 -8.20 38.52 48.45
C VAL A 9 -8.63 38.33 46.98
N VAL A 10 -8.28 39.30 46.15
CA VAL A 10 -8.44 39.21 44.70
C VAL A 10 -7.27 38.42 44.14
N LEU A 11 -7.54 37.19 43.66
CA LEU A 11 -6.57 36.35 43.00
C LEU A 11 -6.55 36.68 41.48
N LEU A 12 -5.50 37.37 41.03
CA LEU A 12 -5.27 37.69 39.61
C LEU A 12 -4.69 36.45 38.91
N ALA A 13 -5.53 35.77 38.09
CA ALA A 13 -5.08 34.65 37.27
C ALA A 13 -4.36 35.18 36.02
N VAL A 14 -3.04 35.02 35.95
CA VAL A 14 -2.25 35.30 34.72
C VAL A 14 -2.33 34.08 33.80
N LEU A 15 -3.04 34.22 32.70
CA LEU A 15 -3.08 33.24 31.61
C LEU A 15 -1.79 33.38 30.78
N LEU A 16 -0.84 32.46 30.98
CA LEU A 16 0.31 32.27 30.11
C LEU A 16 -0.14 31.50 28.86
N ALA A 17 -0.36 32.22 27.75
CA ALA A 17 -0.54 31.60 26.42
C ALA A 17 0.81 31.08 25.94
N SER A 18 1.06 29.79 26.12
CA SER A 18 2.19 29.07 25.50
C SER A 18 1.83 28.71 24.08
N CYS A 19 2.36 29.44 23.10
CA CYS A 19 2.37 29.02 21.69
C CYS A 19 3.34 27.85 21.52
N GLY A 20 2.83 26.63 21.68
CA GLY A 20 3.53 25.41 21.26
C GLY A 20 3.42 25.27 19.74
N GLN A 21 4.52 25.51 19.01
CA GLN A 21 4.64 25.10 17.61
C GLN A 21 4.63 23.56 17.57
N ALA A 22 3.51 22.99 17.13
CA ALA A 22 3.45 21.59 16.77
C ALA A 22 4.31 21.37 15.52
N ALA A 23 5.37 20.60 15.66
CA ALA A 23 6.13 20.11 14.52
C ALA A 23 5.21 19.24 13.67
N THR A 24 4.84 19.70 12.49
CA THR A 24 4.09 18.94 11.52
C THR A 24 5.01 17.87 10.93
N SER A 25 4.84 16.63 11.37
CA SER A 25 5.38 15.46 10.66
C SER A 25 4.81 15.44 9.24
N PRO A 26 5.60 15.12 8.21
CA PRO A 26 5.07 14.97 6.86
C PRO A 26 4.10 13.79 6.84
N THR A 27 2.82 14.10 6.87
CA THR A 27 1.75 13.12 6.62
C THR A 27 1.90 12.67 5.17
N ALA A 28 2.24 11.41 4.96
CA ALA A 28 2.15 10.79 3.65
C ALA A 28 0.73 11.01 3.13
N SER A 29 0.61 11.75 2.04
CA SER A 29 -0.66 12.04 1.39
C SER A 29 -1.28 10.72 0.93
N GLN A 30 -2.22 10.18 1.70
CA GLN A 30 -3.12 9.14 1.20
C GLN A 30 -3.93 9.77 0.07
N PRO A 31 -4.12 9.07 -1.06
CA PRO A 31 -5.01 9.55 -2.10
C PRO A 31 -6.39 9.72 -1.49
N THR A 32 -6.89 10.95 -1.52
CA THR A 32 -8.25 11.29 -1.08
C THR A 32 -9.22 10.56 -2.01
N THR A 33 -9.88 9.54 -1.50
CA THR A 33 -11.01 8.90 -2.17
C THR A 33 -12.13 9.94 -2.28
N GLY A 34 -12.25 10.56 -3.45
CA GLY A 34 -13.42 11.37 -3.77
C GLY A 34 -14.66 10.49 -3.65
N ALA A 35 -15.69 10.99 -2.98
CA ALA A 35 -16.96 10.28 -2.82
C ALA A 35 -17.50 9.84 -4.19
N ALA A 36 -17.63 8.54 -4.39
CA ALA A 36 -18.20 7.96 -5.60
C ALA A 36 -19.66 8.36 -5.71
N GLN A 37 -20.00 9.13 -6.74
CA GLN A 37 -21.38 9.27 -7.19
C GLN A 37 -21.69 8.10 -8.12
N GLY A 38 -22.56 7.20 -7.66
CA GLY A 38 -23.21 6.19 -8.50
C GLY A 38 -22.70 4.76 -8.33
N GLY A 39 -23.51 3.93 -7.68
CA GLY A 39 -23.45 2.48 -7.70
C GLY A 39 -22.83 1.83 -6.45
N ASP A 40 -23.35 0.64 -6.13
CA ASP A 40 -22.94 -0.18 -4.97
C ASP A 40 -21.45 -0.60 -4.97
N VAL A 41 -20.70 -0.36 -6.05
CA VAL A 41 -19.32 -0.82 -6.22
C VAL A 41 -18.34 0.34 -6.24
N GLN A 42 -17.33 0.26 -5.39
CA GLN A 42 -16.26 1.23 -5.28
C GLN A 42 -14.95 0.64 -5.77
N PRO A 43 -14.33 1.20 -6.83
CA PRO A 43 -13.00 0.84 -7.23
C PRO A 43 -11.97 1.48 -6.28
N VAL A 44 -10.97 0.69 -5.90
CA VAL A 44 -9.88 1.08 -5.00
C VAL A 44 -8.54 0.82 -5.68
N PHE A 45 -7.65 1.80 -5.71
CA PHE A 45 -6.31 1.59 -6.22
C PHE A 45 -5.51 0.66 -5.31
N ALA A 46 -4.88 -0.34 -5.92
CA ALA A 46 -4.05 -1.34 -5.26
C ALA A 46 -2.61 -1.32 -5.82
N PHE A 47 -2.05 -0.12 -5.91
CA PHE A 47 -0.66 0.14 -6.28
C PHE A 47 -0.13 1.33 -5.47
N SER A 48 1.18 1.47 -5.37
CA SER A 48 1.83 2.46 -4.49
C SER A 48 2.17 3.78 -5.18
N GLU A 49 2.50 3.75 -6.47
CA GLU A 49 2.87 4.94 -7.24
C GLU A 49 2.66 4.73 -8.73
N ALA A 50 2.55 5.85 -9.48
CA ALA A 50 2.68 5.89 -10.92
C ALA A 50 3.82 6.84 -11.32
N VAL A 51 4.48 6.53 -12.44
CA VAL A 51 5.60 7.31 -12.97
C VAL A 51 5.39 7.61 -14.44
N ALA A 52 6.07 8.60 -14.99
CA ALA A 52 6.12 8.83 -16.43
C ALA A 52 6.65 7.56 -17.13
N GLY A 53 6.03 7.15 -18.23
CA GLY A 53 6.32 5.90 -18.92
C GLY A 53 5.30 4.79 -18.64
N LYS A 54 5.71 3.54 -18.81
CA LYS A 54 4.86 2.34 -18.63
C LYS A 54 4.58 2.07 -17.15
N ASN A 55 3.32 1.82 -16.82
CA ASN A 55 2.88 1.51 -15.46
C ASN A 55 2.05 0.23 -15.41
N ARG A 56 1.93 -0.35 -14.23
CA ARG A 56 0.96 -1.38 -13.88
C ARG A 56 0.00 -0.80 -12.86
N ILE A 57 -1.24 -0.55 -13.26
CA ILE A 57 -2.30 -0.06 -12.37
C ILE A 57 -3.20 -1.24 -12.01
N ALA A 58 -3.24 -1.58 -10.73
CA ALA A 58 -4.13 -2.59 -10.19
C ALA A 58 -5.29 -1.91 -9.45
N ILE A 59 -6.51 -2.41 -9.66
CA ILE A 59 -7.73 -1.90 -9.08
C ILE A 59 -8.46 -3.07 -8.41
N GLY A 60 -8.79 -2.93 -7.14
CA GLY A 60 -9.74 -3.78 -6.45
C GLY A 60 -11.15 -3.20 -6.59
N LEU A 61 -12.16 -4.05 -6.62
CA LEU A 61 -13.56 -3.66 -6.53
C LEU A 61 -14.10 -4.03 -5.16
N VAL A 62 -14.78 -3.10 -4.49
CA VAL A 62 -15.35 -3.29 -3.17
C VAL A 62 -16.86 -2.97 -3.21
N ARG A 63 -17.68 -3.87 -2.66
CA ARG A 63 -19.13 -3.65 -2.48
C ARG A 63 -19.48 -3.88 -1.02
N ASN A 64 -20.15 -2.91 -0.39
CA ASN A 64 -20.53 -3.01 1.03
C ASN A 64 -19.36 -3.39 1.94
N ASN A 65 -18.21 -2.76 1.73
CA ASN A 65 -16.95 -3.03 2.43
C ASN A 65 -16.38 -4.45 2.25
N THR A 66 -16.86 -5.20 1.26
CA THR A 66 -16.39 -6.54 0.94
C THR A 66 -15.72 -6.54 -0.44
N PRO A 67 -14.48 -7.03 -0.55
CA PRO A 67 -13.82 -7.17 -1.84
C PRO A 67 -14.59 -8.10 -2.77
N LEU A 68 -14.69 -7.73 -4.04
CA LEU A 68 -15.31 -8.54 -5.07
C LEU A 68 -14.28 -9.41 -5.78
N ASN A 69 -14.73 -10.60 -6.16
CA ASN A 69 -13.98 -11.50 -7.04
C ASN A 69 -14.93 -11.99 -8.15
N ASP A 70 -15.07 -11.21 -9.22
CA ASP A 70 -16.00 -11.48 -10.31
C ASP A 70 -15.25 -11.44 -11.66
N PRO A 71 -15.00 -12.61 -12.29
CA PRO A 71 -14.31 -12.69 -13.58
C PRO A 71 -15.10 -12.08 -14.74
N THR A 72 -16.40 -11.82 -14.55
CA THR A 72 -17.28 -11.25 -15.59
C THR A 72 -17.43 -9.74 -15.50
N ALA A 73 -16.95 -9.13 -14.41
CA ALA A 73 -16.92 -7.68 -14.29
C ALA A 73 -15.95 -7.08 -15.33
N LYS A 74 -16.40 -6.03 -16.00
CA LYS A 74 -15.58 -5.26 -16.93
C LYS A 74 -15.15 -3.97 -16.26
N VAL A 75 -13.86 -3.67 -16.36
CA VAL A 75 -13.27 -2.43 -15.81
C VAL A 75 -12.55 -1.72 -16.93
N HIS A 76 -13.01 -0.52 -17.26
CA HIS A 76 -12.45 0.34 -18.30
C HIS A 76 -11.97 1.65 -17.71
N LEU A 77 -10.82 2.14 -18.11
CA LEU A 77 -10.14 3.31 -17.55
C LEU A 77 -9.98 4.39 -18.60
N ARG A 78 -10.33 5.63 -18.28
CA ARG A 78 -10.09 6.82 -19.07
C ARG A 78 -9.20 7.79 -18.30
N PHE A 79 -8.16 8.27 -18.95
CA PHE A 79 -7.15 9.12 -18.32
C PHE A 79 -7.17 10.53 -18.88
N PHE A 80 -7.06 11.52 -17.98
CA PHE A 80 -7.10 12.94 -18.28
C PHE A 80 -5.88 13.62 -17.64
N ASN A 81 -5.22 14.53 -18.34
CA ASN A 81 -4.22 15.37 -17.71
C ASN A 81 -4.90 16.58 -17.07
N LEU A 82 -4.90 16.66 -15.74
CA LEU A 82 -5.57 17.72 -14.98
C LEU A 82 -4.77 19.02 -14.90
N ASP A 83 -3.53 19.03 -15.35
CA ASP A 83 -2.70 20.25 -15.43
C ASP A 83 -3.02 21.05 -16.71
N GLU A 84 -3.88 20.52 -17.61
CA GLU A 84 -4.37 21.24 -18.76
C GLU A 84 -5.59 22.09 -18.44
N ALA A 85 -5.70 23.26 -19.06
CA ALA A 85 -6.81 24.18 -18.81
C ALA A 85 -8.19 23.58 -19.15
N ASN A 86 -8.26 22.65 -20.08
CA ASN A 86 -9.46 21.92 -20.49
C ASN A 86 -9.12 20.43 -20.67
N PRO A 87 -9.12 19.63 -19.58
CA PRO A 87 -8.72 18.23 -19.62
C PRO A 87 -9.63 17.42 -20.56
N GLN A 88 -9.03 16.77 -21.55
CA GLN A 88 -9.67 15.82 -22.45
C GLN A 88 -9.13 14.41 -22.18
N ILE A 89 -9.84 13.39 -22.65
CA ILE A 89 -9.34 12.01 -22.61
C ILE A 89 -8.04 11.96 -23.40
N LYS A 90 -6.94 11.55 -22.75
CA LYS A 90 -5.63 11.36 -23.36
C LYS A 90 -5.50 9.98 -23.95
N PHE A 91 -5.93 8.99 -23.20
CA PHE A 91 -5.99 7.60 -23.60
C PHE A 91 -6.94 6.83 -22.71
N GLU A 92 -7.32 5.65 -23.15
CA GLU A 92 -8.17 4.74 -22.41
C GLU A 92 -7.69 3.29 -22.58
N THR A 93 -8.02 2.42 -21.64
CA THR A 93 -7.59 1.02 -21.64
C THR A 93 -8.52 0.16 -20.79
N ASP A 94 -8.65 -1.10 -21.15
CA ASP A 94 -9.32 -2.10 -20.32
C ASP A 94 -8.37 -2.68 -19.29
N ALA A 95 -8.91 -3.07 -18.14
CA ALA A 95 -8.19 -3.78 -17.10
C ALA A 95 -8.55 -5.26 -17.11
N ALA A 96 -7.53 -6.12 -17.19
CA ALA A 96 -7.70 -7.57 -17.19
C ALA A 96 -7.92 -8.11 -15.77
N TYR A 97 -8.79 -9.12 -15.64
CA TYR A 97 -9.10 -9.79 -14.38
C TYR A 97 -7.96 -10.70 -13.91
N TYR A 98 -7.60 -10.59 -12.64
CA TYR A 98 -6.66 -11.45 -11.92
C TYR A 98 -7.24 -11.77 -10.54
N GLY A 99 -8.00 -12.85 -10.43
CA GLY A 99 -8.68 -13.23 -9.19
C GLY A 99 -8.90 -14.74 -9.05
N GLN A 100 -8.48 -15.53 -10.04
CA GLN A 100 -8.72 -16.98 -9.99
C GLN A 100 -7.97 -17.61 -8.81
N GLY A 101 -8.72 -18.30 -7.94
CA GLY A 101 -8.17 -18.94 -6.74
C GLY A 101 -7.83 -17.98 -5.60
N LEU A 102 -8.13 -16.68 -5.72
CA LEU A 102 -7.88 -15.67 -4.71
C LEU A 102 -9.18 -15.28 -3.98
N PRO A 103 -9.10 -14.81 -2.72
CA PRO A 103 -10.27 -14.32 -1.99
C PRO A 103 -10.83 -13.00 -2.55
N ALA A 104 -10.01 -12.21 -3.26
CA ALA A 104 -10.36 -10.96 -3.90
C ALA A 104 -9.70 -10.86 -5.28
N ALA A 105 -10.34 -10.19 -6.23
CA ALA A 105 -9.77 -9.94 -7.53
C ALA A 105 -9.05 -8.61 -7.62
N PHE A 106 -8.05 -8.56 -8.51
CA PHE A 106 -7.51 -7.33 -9.06
C PHE A 106 -7.82 -7.24 -10.54
N TYR A 107 -8.14 -6.05 -10.99
CA TYR A 107 -8.28 -5.71 -12.41
C TYR A 107 -7.07 -4.86 -12.77
N VAL A 108 -6.26 -5.32 -13.70
CA VAL A 108 -4.94 -4.75 -13.97
C VAL A 108 -4.86 -4.19 -15.38
N ALA A 109 -4.50 -2.92 -15.48
CA ALA A 109 -4.21 -2.22 -16.72
C ALA A 109 -2.73 -1.83 -16.80
N TYR A 110 -2.25 -1.62 -18.02
CA TYR A 110 -0.86 -1.23 -18.29
C TYR A 110 -0.78 0.08 -19.08
N PRO A 111 -1.19 1.21 -18.48
CA PRO A 111 -1.13 2.51 -19.14
C PRO A 111 0.31 3.00 -19.32
N THR A 112 0.48 3.90 -20.31
CA THR A 112 1.72 4.65 -20.52
C THR A 112 1.42 6.14 -20.36
N PHE A 113 2.00 6.78 -19.33
CA PHE A 113 1.89 8.22 -19.13
C PHE A 113 3.02 8.93 -19.90
N ASP A 114 2.68 9.90 -20.73
CA ASP A 114 3.64 10.68 -21.51
C ASP A 114 4.44 11.67 -20.69
N LYS A 115 3.89 12.10 -19.53
CA LYS A 115 4.52 13.07 -18.62
C LYS A 115 4.05 12.90 -17.18
N ALA A 116 4.87 13.38 -16.25
CA ALA A 116 4.51 13.57 -14.85
C ALA A 116 3.45 14.65 -14.69
N GLY A 117 2.80 14.69 -13.52
CA GLY A 117 1.81 15.70 -13.16
C GLY A 117 0.55 15.11 -12.54
N ASN A 118 -0.49 15.93 -12.46
CA ASN A 118 -1.78 15.53 -11.93
C ASN A 118 -2.66 14.92 -13.02
N TRP A 119 -3.09 13.71 -12.81
CA TRP A 119 -3.96 12.98 -13.73
C TRP A 119 -5.30 12.68 -13.08
N GLY A 120 -6.37 12.72 -13.87
CA GLY A 120 -7.67 12.19 -13.54
C GLY A 120 -7.85 10.81 -14.14
N VAL A 121 -8.53 9.92 -13.43
CA VAL A 121 -8.90 8.59 -13.91
C VAL A 121 -10.40 8.42 -13.73
N GLU A 122 -11.14 8.23 -14.81
CA GLU A 122 -12.49 7.69 -14.77
C GLU A 122 -12.40 6.17 -14.84
N ILE A 123 -12.97 5.50 -13.85
CA ILE A 123 -13.04 4.06 -13.75
C ILE A 123 -14.50 3.66 -14.00
N LEU A 124 -14.74 3.04 -15.16
CA LEU A 124 -16.03 2.53 -15.56
C LEU A 124 -16.10 1.06 -15.17
N THR A 125 -17.00 0.71 -14.26
CA THR A 125 -17.19 -0.66 -13.79
C THR A 125 -18.55 -1.17 -14.22
N GLN A 126 -18.57 -2.21 -15.04
CA GLN A 126 -19.78 -2.88 -15.50
C GLN A 126 -19.89 -4.26 -14.86
N LEU A 127 -20.87 -4.48 -14.01
CA LEU A 127 -21.19 -5.79 -13.47
C LEU A 127 -22.29 -6.49 -14.27
N PRO A 128 -22.38 -7.82 -14.20
CA PRO A 128 -23.47 -8.57 -14.83
C PRO A 128 -24.84 -8.06 -14.40
N GLY A 129 -25.73 -7.88 -15.37
CA GLY A 129 -27.10 -7.40 -15.13
C GLY A 129 -27.24 -5.88 -14.97
N GLN A 130 -26.16 -5.11 -14.97
CA GLN A 130 -26.25 -3.65 -15.02
C GLN A 130 -26.43 -3.17 -16.48
N ALA A 131 -27.40 -2.27 -16.70
CA ALA A 131 -27.64 -1.68 -18.03
C ALA A 131 -26.50 -0.72 -18.42
N GLU A 132 -26.01 0.06 -17.46
CA GLU A 132 -24.95 1.04 -17.66
C GLU A 132 -23.81 0.82 -16.66
N PRO A 133 -22.55 1.14 -17.02
CA PRO A 133 -21.44 1.05 -16.08
C PRO A 133 -21.53 2.11 -14.99
N SER A 134 -21.14 1.75 -13.78
CA SER A 134 -20.86 2.72 -12.71
C SER A 134 -19.59 3.50 -13.06
N VAL A 135 -19.59 4.81 -12.83
CA VAL A 135 -18.42 5.66 -13.10
C VAL A 135 -17.90 6.23 -11.79
N SER A 136 -16.64 5.96 -11.51
CA SER A 136 -15.89 6.57 -10.39
C SER A 136 -14.79 7.45 -10.94
N LYS A 137 -14.58 8.63 -10.33
CA LYS A 137 -13.53 9.57 -10.71
C LYS A 137 -12.52 9.66 -9.58
N GLN A 138 -11.26 9.45 -9.91
CA GLN A 138 -10.17 9.52 -8.94
C GLN A 138 -9.03 10.39 -9.47
N ARG A 139 -8.21 10.90 -8.55
CA ARG A 139 -6.97 11.61 -8.89
C ARG A 139 -5.79 10.67 -8.72
N LEU A 140 -4.80 10.86 -9.58
CA LEU A 140 -3.56 10.11 -9.60
C LEU A 140 -2.41 11.09 -9.83
N GLU A 141 -1.44 11.11 -8.93
CA GLU A 141 -0.17 11.79 -9.16
C GLU A 141 0.74 10.85 -9.95
N VAL A 142 1.21 11.31 -11.09
CA VAL A 142 2.24 10.64 -11.88
C VAL A 142 3.56 11.35 -11.64
N LYS A 143 4.52 10.67 -11.02
CA LYS A 143 5.85 11.21 -10.70
C LYS A 143 6.75 11.20 -11.93
N GLU A 144 7.72 12.09 -11.98
CA GLU A 144 8.77 12.08 -13.01
C GLU A 144 9.62 10.81 -12.93
N ARG A 145 9.96 10.39 -11.70
CA ARG A 145 10.78 9.21 -11.40
C ARG A 145 10.27 8.52 -10.14
N SER A 146 10.44 7.20 -10.11
CA SER A 146 10.21 6.42 -8.91
C SER A 146 11.32 6.68 -7.86
N ASN A 147 10.93 6.66 -6.59
CA ASN A 147 11.87 6.68 -5.47
C ASN A 147 12.40 5.27 -5.12
N VAL A 148 11.91 4.24 -5.79
CA VAL A 148 12.30 2.83 -5.61
C VAL A 148 12.69 2.23 -6.96
N PRO A 149 13.47 1.14 -6.99
CA PRO A 149 13.80 0.46 -8.23
C PRO A 149 12.53 0.04 -8.99
N ILE A 150 12.45 0.41 -10.24
CA ILE A 150 11.36 0.01 -11.15
C ILE A 150 11.77 -1.23 -11.95
N VAL A 151 10.79 -1.83 -12.65
CA VAL A 151 11.03 -3.00 -13.50
C VAL A 151 12.15 -2.72 -14.51
N GLY A 152 13.13 -3.61 -14.56
CA GLY A 152 14.31 -3.51 -15.42
C GLY A 152 15.51 -2.81 -14.79
N GLN A 153 15.37 -2.24 -13.59
CA GLN A 153 16.49 -1.69 -12.82
C GLN A 153 17.08 -2.73 -11.86
N PRO A 154 18.38 -2.63 -11.52
CA PRO A 154 18.99 -3.46 -10.49
C PRO A 154 18.29 -3.28 -9.13
N ALA A 155 18.04 -4.38 -8.43
CA ALA A 155 17.59 -4.33 -7.05
C ALA A 155 18.71 -3.79 -6.14
N ILE A 156 18.32 -3.14 -5.04
CA ILE A 156 19.27 -2.63 -4.05
C ILE A 156 19.77 -3.81 -3.21
N ALA A 157 21.07 -4.05 -3.24
CA ALA A 157 21.71 -5.08 -2.42
C ALA A 157 21.67 -4.67 -0.95
N THR A 158 20.72 -5.24 -0.21
CA THR A 158 20.49 -4.94 1.20
C THR A 158 20.65 -6.22 2.01
N LYS A 159 21.34 -6.16 3.14
CA LYS A 159 21.39 -7.27 4.08
C LYS A 159 20.03 -7.41 4.76
N THR A 160 19.33 -8.52 4.50
CA THR A 160 18.14 -8.94 5.25
C THR A 160 18.51 -9.97 6.30
N LEU A 161 17.77 -10.01 7.42
CA LEU A 161 18.04 -10.96 8.50
C LEU A 161 17.78 -12.40 8.05
N THR A 162 18.64 -13.30 8.51
CA THR A 162 18.57 -14.75 8.29
C THR A 162 18.51 -15.50 9.60
N VAL A 163 18.24 -16.81 9.55
CA VAL A 163 18.30 -17.71 10.72
C VAL A 163 19.67 -17.72 11.42
N LYS A 164 20.73 -17.24 10.75
CA LYS A 164 22.07 -17.13 11.32
C LYS A 164 22.32 -15.83 12.08
N ASP A 165 21.47 -14.83 11.89
CA ASP A 165 21.62 -13.50 12.47
C ASP A 165 20.88 -13.35 13.81
N VAL A 166 20.06 -14.33 14.19
CA VAL A 166 19.21 -14.29 15.39
C VAL A 166 19.33 -15.58 16.21
N PRO A 167 19.24 -15.51 17.54
CA PRO A 167 19.24 -16.69 18.41
C PRO A 167 17.93 -17.50 18.34
N ASP A 168 16.82 -16.84 17.99
CA ASP A 168 15.48 -17.43 17.88
C ASP A 168 14.79 -16.93 16.61
N VAL A 169 14.32 -17.85 15.80
CA VAL A 169 13.59 -17.55 14.54
C VAL A 169 12.33 -16.71 14.75
N ALA A 170 11.75 -16.75 15.94
CA ALA A 170 10.62 -15.87 16.29
C ALA A 170 10.97 -14.38 16.22
N GLN A 171 12.25 -14.03 16.20
CA GLN A 171 12.70 -12.63 16.04
C GLN A 171 12.69 -12.14 14.58
N LEU A 172 12.43 -13.03 13.61
CA LEU A 172 12.45 -12.72 12.18
C LEU A 172 11.10 -12.29 11.63
N SER A 173 10.01 -12.50 12.35
CA SER A 173 8.66 -12.13 11.91
C SER A 173 7.73 -11.89 13.10
N SER A 174 6.85 -10.94 12.96
CA SER A 174 5.73 -10.71 13.89
C SER A 174 4.58 -11.71 13.70
N GLY A 175 4.65 -12.61 12.73
CA GLY A 175 3.68 -13.68 12.50
C GLY A 175 3.74 -14.76 13.57
N THR A 176 2.61 -15.45 13.80
CA THR A 176 2.50 -16.50 14.82
C THR A 176 3.25 -17.77 14.49
N GLN A 177 3.52 -18.01 13.20
CA GLN A 177 4.29 -19.16 12.71
C GLN A 177 5.38 -18.67 11.75
N VAL A 178 6.61 -18.77 12.18
CA VAL A 178 7.77 -18.38 11.37
C VAL A 178 8.30 -19.61 10.65
N ASP A 179 8.27 -19.58 9.31
CA ASP A 179 8.86 -20.63 8.48
C ASP A 179 10.35 -20.31 8.23
N PRO A 180 11.31 -21.07 8.80
CA PRO A 180 12.73 -20.80 8.63
C PRO A 180 13.20 -20.85 7.18
N ALA A 181 12.46 -21.53 6.29
CA ALA A 181 12.80 -21.61 4.86
C ALA A 181 12.78 -20.25 4.15
N MET A 182 12.04 -19.26 4.70
CA MET A 182 11.99 -17.91 4.17
C MET A 182 13.18 -17.01 4.59
N TYR A 183 14.15 -17.54 5.37
CA TYR A 183 15.24 -16.77 5.96
C TYR A 183 16.59 -17.48 5.83
N GLN A 184 16.77 -18.29 4.76
CA GLN A 184 18.00 -19.06 4.56
C GLN A 184 19.13 -18.24 3.92
N VAL A 185 18.78 -17.18 3.20
CA VAL A 185 19.72 -16.34 2.45
C VAL A 185 19.32 -14.87 2.60
N SER A 186 20.30 -13.98 2.78
CA SER A 186 20.11 -12.54 2.76
C SER A 186 19.93 -12.03 1.32
N LEU A 187 19.21 -10.91 1.12
CA LEU A 187 18.95 -10.37 -0.21
C LEU A 187 20.24 -10.06 -0.98
N ASP A 188 21.23 -9.43 -0.35
CA ASP A 188 22.51 -9.13 -0.97
C ASP A 188 23.22 -10.38 -1.52
N GLN A 189 23.14 -11.50 -0.81
CA GLN A 189 23.67 -12.80 -1.24
C GLN A 189 22.79 -13.44 -2.32
N ALA A 190 21.47 -13.34 -2.18
CA ALA A 190 20.52 -13.91 -3.13
C ALA A 190 20.65 -13.29 -4.52
N LEU A 191 20.94 -11.98 -4.60
CA LEU A 191 21.10 -11.26 -5.88
C LEU A 191 22.33 -11.73 -6.69
N THR A 192 23.26 -12.44 -6.08
CA THR A 192 24.51 -12.91 -6.73
C THR A 192 24.61 -14.42 -6.88
N ASN A 193 23.65 -15.19 -6.37
CA ASN A 193 23.73 -16.67 -6.38
C ASN A 193 23.17 -17.34 -7.64
N GLY A 194 22.74 -16.55 -8.64
CA GLY A 194 22.26 -17.06 -9.93
C GLY A 194 20.82 -17.57 -9.95
N LYS A 195 20.09 -17.52 -8.84
CA LYS A 195 18.66 -17.88 -8.80
C LYS A 195 17.79 -16.63 -8.82
N PRO A 196 16.61 -16.69 -9.46
CA PRO A 196 15.59 -15.67 -9.26
C PRO A 196 15.25 -15.51 -7.78
N THR A 197 14.88 -14.30 -7.36
CA THR A 197 14.56 -14.00 -5.97
C THR A 197 13.18 -13.37 -5.85
N ALA A 198 12.33 -13.94 -5.02
CA ALA A 198 11.07 -13.37 -4.58
C ALA A 198 11.26 -12.78 -3.17
N LEU A 199 11.13 -11.47 -3.04
CA LEU A 199 11.24 -10.75 -1.78
C LEU A 199 9.86 -10.21 -1.38
N LEU A 200 9.45 -10.48 -0.15
CA LEU A 200 8.23 -9.96 0.47
C LEU A 200 8.60 -9.11 1.68
N PHE A 201 8.21 -7.84 1.67
CA PHE A 201 8.15 -7.00 2.86
C PHE A 201 6.75 -7.11 3.46
N ALA A 202 6.65 -7.67 4.65
CA ALA A 202 5.37 -7.83 5.33
C ALA A 202 5.55 -7.73 6.86
N THR A 203 4.46 -7.36 7.54
CA THR A 203 4.40 -7.31 9.00
C THR A 203 3.07 -7.92 9.46
N PRO A 204 2.99 -9.24 9.62
CA PRO A 204 1.72 -9.95 9.84
C PRO A 204 0.92 -9.44 11.05
N ALA A 205 1.58 -9.12 12.19
CA ALA A 205 0.89 -8.66 13.38
C ALA A 205 0.43 -7.20 13.33
N PHE A 206 1.05 -6.36 12.50
CA PHE A 206 0.79 -4.90 12.47
C PHE A 206 0.15 -4.42 11.16
N CYS A 207 -0.24 -5.33 10.30
CA CYS A 207 -0.79 -5.02 8.99
C CYS A 207 -2.23 -4.50 9.08
N ARG A 208 -2.43 -3.21 8.85
CA ARG A 208 -3.76 -2.57 8.88
C ARG A 208 -4.69 -3.02 7.76
N THR A 209 -4.14 -3.48 6.63
CA THR A 209 -4.91 -3.91 5.45
C THR A 209 -5.31 -5.37 5.50
N ALA A 210 -4.88 -6.13 6.52
CA ALA A 210 -5.09 -7.57 6.66
C ALA A 210 -4.57 -8.41 5.47
N THR A 211 -3.64 -7.88 4.65
CA THR A 211 -3.09 -8.57 3.47
C THR A 211 -1.74 -9.22 3.72
N CYS A 212 -0.97 -8.80 4.74
CA CYS A 212 0.38 -9.28 4.97
C CYS A 212 0.43 -10.77 5.34
N GLY A 213 -0.48 -11.22 6.21
CA GLY A 213 -0.61 -12.65 6.55
C GLY A 213 -0.88 -13.51 5.30
N PRO A 214 -1.98 -13.27 4.57
CA PRO A 214 -2.27 -14.00 3.33
C PRO A 214 -1.16 -13.94 2.28
N SER A 215 -0.45 -12.81 2.15
CA SER A 215 0.68 -12.70 1.23
C SER A 215 1.85 -13.60 1.66
N LEU A 216 2.12 -13.67 2.96
CA LEU A 216 3.14 -14.56 3.49
C LEU A 216 2.77 -16.04 3.30
N ASP A 217 1.51 -16.42 3.53
CA ASP A 217 1.01 -17.78 3.29
C ASP A 217 1.20 -18.20 1.82
N VAL A 218 0.88 -17.30 0.87
CA VAL A 218 1.12 -17.53 -0.57
C VAL A 218 2.61 -17.74 -0.84
N MET A 219 3.48 -16.89 -0.29
CA MET A 219 4.93 -16.99 -0.48
C MET A 219 5.48 -18.30 0.10
N GLN A 220 5.03 -18.74 1.27
CA GLN A 220 5.40 -20.00 1.87
C GLN A 220 4.92 -21.20 1.02
N GLY A 221 3.72 -21.12 0.46
CA GLY A 221 3.23 -22.12 -0.49
C GLY A 221 4.08 -22.24 -1.74
N LEU A 222 4.50 -21.12 -2.32
CA LEU A 222 5.39 -21.06 -3.48
C LEU A 222 6.81 -21.53 -3.12
N GLN A 223 7.29 -21.21 -1.93
CA GLN A 223 8.59 -21.69 -1.44
C GLN A 223 8.64 -23.21 -1.37
N LYS A 224 7.61 -23.86 -0.85
CA LYS A 224 7.51 -25.33 -0.81
C LYS A 224 7.54 -25.96 -2.21
N GLN A 225 7.02 -25.26 -3.21
CA GLN A 225 6.94 -25.76 -4.59
C GLN A 225 8.21 -25.46 -5.43
N TYR A 226 8.85 -24.31 -5.19
CA TYR A 226 9.91 -23.78 -6.08
C TYR A 226 11.21 -23.41 -5.35
N GLY A 227 11.35 -23.70 -4.06
CA GLY A 227 12.51 -23.27 -3.27
C GLY A 227 13.85 -23.83 -3.72
N ASP A 228 13.85 -24.93 -4.51
CA ASP A 228 15.04 -25.44 -5.19
C ASP A 228 15.54 -24.53 -6.33
N LYS A 229 14.64 -23.75 -6.95
CA LYS A 229 14.89 -22.93 -8.16
C LYS A 229 14.87 -21.45 -7.88
N VAL A 230 14.17 -21.00 -6.85
CA VAL A 230 13.92 -19.59 -6.53
C VAL A 230 14.31 -19.33 -5.08
N ASN A 231 14.96 -18.22 -4.80
CA ASN A 231 15.13 -17.73 -3.43
C ASN A 231 13.80 -17.09 -2.98
N PHE A 232 13.29 -17.48 -1.82
CA PHE A 232 12.15 -16.85 -1.19
C PHE A 232 12.62 -16.18 0.09
N ILE A 233 12.39 -14.88 0.21
CA ILE A 233 12.84 -14.07 1.33
C ILE A 233 11.64 -13.28 1.87
N HIS A 234 11.34 -13.42 3.15
CA HIS A 234 10.50 -12.51 3.89
C HIS A 234 11.36 -11.58 4.72
N SER A 235 11.09 -10.29 4.65
CA SER A 235 11.69 -9.29 5.52
C SER A 235 10.57 -8.63 6.34
N GLU A 236 10.62 -8.77 7.65
CA GLU A 236 9.75 -8.04 8.57
C GLU A 236 10.04 -6.54 8.45
N VAL A 237 9.00 -5.72 8.56
CA VAL A 237 9.11 -4.27 8.44
C VAL A 237 9.63 -3.64 9.73
N TYR A 238 9.34 -4.27 10.88
CA TYR A 238 9.71 -3.77 12.18
C TYR A 238 10.83 -4.58 12.81
N LYS A 239 11.63 -3.92 13.65
CA LYS A 239 12.65 -4.59 14.48
C LYS A 239 11.99 -5.33 15.63
N PHE A 240 12.57 -6.46 16.00
CA PHE A 240 12.28 -7.11 17.27
C PHE A 240 12.79 -6.22 18.46
N PRO A 241 12.08 -6.15 19.59
CA PRO A 241 10.86 -6.87 19.95
C PRO A 241 9.59 -6.32 19.28
N PHE A 242 8.66 -7.24 18.93
CA PHE A 242 7.37 -6.93 18.31
C PHE A 242 6.32 -6.60 19.37
N ASP A 243 6.49 -5.47 20.03
CA ASP A 243 5.60 -4.92 21.03
C ASP A 243 5.05 -3.55 20.62
N GLN A 244 4.49 -2.79 21.53
CA GLN A 244 3.94 -1.45 21.23
C GLN A 244 5.01 -0.41 20.88
N SER A 245 6.28 -0.70 21.10
CA SER A 245 7.42 0.18 20.81
C SER A 245 8.10 -0.10 19.49
N VAL A 246 7.43 -0.81 18.57
CA VAL A 246 8.01 -1.23 17.27
C VAL A 246 8.68 -0.09 16.50
N GLN A 247 9.87 -0.36 15.98
CA GLN A 247 10.66 0.54 15.15
C GLN A 247 10.89 -0.10 13.78
N PHE A 248 11.01 0.72 12.73
CA PHE A 248 11.35 0.23 11.39
C PHE A 248 12.76 -0.39 11.37
N GLN A 249 12.92 -1.44 10.57
CA GLN A 249 14.22 -2.04 10.26
C GLN A 249 15.10 -1.12 9.42
#